data_79289a7a5150cb65ca59cddef870d6f1
#
_entry.id   79289a7a5150cb65ca59cddef870d6f1
#
_cell.length_a   1.000
_cell.length_b   1.000
_cell.length_c   1.000
_cell.angle_alpha   90.00
_cell.angle_beta   90.00
_cell.angle_gamma   90.00
#
_symmetry.space_group_name_H-M   'P 1'
#
loop_
_entity.id
_entity.type
_entity.pdbx_description
1 polymer ?
#
loop_
_entity_poly.entity_id
_entity_poly.type
_entity_poly.pdbx_seq_one_letter_code
_entity_poly.pdbx_strand_id
1 'polypeptide(L)'
;IDLSTGTDLESVAPSVVAAAEAIAVPTLSQDPDLGLLINGNTLEQQVLEDGDWSTLAEHNIVPVEKTLVVDMVAEVDYPHDKMEGLWIINDEYLGVLNDDDFATWSTGGELEQKMLDTNTIDGNRLYIVPADLSVTQ
;
A
#
# COMPACT_ATOMS: atom_id res chain seq x y z
N ILE A 1 -7.92 5.47 -5.15
CA ILE A 1 -8.44 4.45 -4.21
C ILE A 1 -9.77 4.92 -3.70
N ASP A 2 -10.82 4.13 -3.93
CA ASP A 2 -12.14 4.40 -3.37
C ASP A 2 -12.28 3.66 -2.03
N LEU A 3 -12.21 4.40 -0.93
CA LEU A 3 -12.30 3.86 0.41
C LEU A 3 -13.68 3.28 0.74
N SER A 4 -14.73 3.68 0.02
CA SER A 4 -16.08 3.17 0.23
C SER A 4 -16.27 1.71 -0.22
N THR A 5 -15.36 1.20 -1.05
CA THR A 5 -15.40 -0.19 -1.56
C THR A 5 -14.82 -1.20 -0.60
N GLY A 6 -14.01 -0.77 0.36
CA GLY A 6 -13.36 -1.65 1.33
C GLY A 6 -14.19 -1.88 2.60
N THR A 7 -13.81 -2.88 3.35
CA THR A 7 -14.41 -3.17 4.66
C THR A 7 -13.80 -2.27 5.72
N ASP A 8 -14.65 -1.53 6.46
CA ASP A 8 -14.25 -0.82 7.66
C ASP A 8 -14.08 -1.81 8.82
N LEU A 9 -12.83 -2.13 9.12
CA LEU A 9 -12.48 -3.12 10.15
C LEU A 9 -12.87 -2.69 11.57
N GLU A 10 -12.89 -1.39 11.86
CA GLU A 10 -13.28 -0.89 13.18
C GLU A 10 -14.78 -1.08 13.42
N SER A 11 -15.60 -0.94 12.38
CA SER A 11 -17.04 -1.10 12.48
C SER A 11 -17.49 -2.57 12.48
N VAL A 12 -16.75 -3.43 11.80
CA VAL A 12 -17.11 -4.85 11.59
C VAL A 12 -16.55 -5.76 12.68
N ALA A 13 -15.33 -5.52 13.15
CA ALA A 13 -14.62 -6.40 14.06
C ALA A 13 -15.41 -6.81 15.31
N PRO A 14 -16.05 -5.91 16.08
CA PRO A 14 -16.78 -6.31 17.30
C PRO A 14 -18.00 -7.21 17.03
N SER A 15 -18.72 -6.95 15.94
CA SER A 15 -19.92 -7.73 15.59
C SER A 15 -19.58 -9.09 14.99
N VAL A 16 -18.53 -9.16 14.19
CA VAL A 16 -18.07 -10.39 13.55
C VAL A 16 -17.44 -11.32 14.57
N VAL A 17 -16.59 -10.80 15.46
CA VAL A 17 -15.98 -11.58 16.55
C VAL A 17 -17.04 -12.12 17.50
N ALA A 18 -18.00 -11.30 17.94
CA ALA A 18 -19.08 -11.73 18.80
C ALA A 18 -19.96 -12.81 18.14
N ALA A 19 -20.20 -12.72 16.82
CA ALA A 19 -20.94 -13.73 16.07
C ALA A 19 -20.15 -15.04 15.92
N ALA A 20 -18.84 -14.96 15.67
CA ALA A 20 -17.95 -16.12 15.56
C ALA A 20 -17.83 -16.87 16.90
N GLU A 21 -17.68 -16.17 18.01
CA GLU A 21 -17.66 -16.74 19.36
C GLU A 21 -18.97 -17.44 19.71
N ALA A 22 -20.12 -16.85 19.33
CA ALA A 22 -21.43 -17.42 19.59
C ALA A 22 -21.73 -18.72 18.82
N ILE A 23 -21.07 -18.93 17.67
CA ILE A 23 -21.24 -20.11 16.81
C ILE A 23 -20.13 -21.15 17.07
N ALA A 24 -19.17 -20.85 17.95
CA ALA A 24 -17.99 -21.67 18.22
C ALA A 24 -17.17 -22.02 16.96
N VAL A 25 -17.12 -21.10 16.00
CA VAL A 25 -16.20 -21.15 14.86
C VAL A 25 -14.99 -20.29 15.23
N PRO A 26 -13.88 -20.86 15.69
CA PRO A 26 -12.76 -20.12 16.28
C PRO A 26 -11.83 -19.55 15.21
N THR A 27 -12.39 -19.00 14.14
CA THR A 27 -11.57 -18.47 13.04
C THR A 27 -11.29 -16.98 13.17
N LEU A 28 -12.15 -16.24 13.89
CA LEU A 28 -11.95 -14.80 14.14
C LEU A 28 -11.73 -14.55 15.63
N SER A 29 -10.77 -13.71 15.95
CA SER A 29 -10.49 -13.23 17.30
C SER A 29 -9.98 -11.81 17.28
N GLN A 30 -10.07 -11.13 18.43
CA GLN A 30 -9.52 -9.78 18.59
C GLN A 30 -8.36 -9.83 19.58
N ASP A 31 -7.20 -9.38 19.13
CA ASP A 31 -6.01 -9.20 19.95
C ASP A 31 -5.83 -7.71 20.27
N PRO A 32 -5.51 -7.33 21.52
CA PRO A 32 -5.38 -5.92 21.90
C PRO A 32 -4.20 -5.21 21.24
N ASP A 33 -3.17 -5.94 20.84
CA ASP A 33 -1.95 -5.39 20.25
C ASP A 33 -1.87 -5.59 18.72
N LEU A 34 -2.45 -6.67 18.22
CA LEU A 34 -2.38 -7.07 16.80
C LEU A 34 -3.66 -6.76 16.02
N GLY A 35 -4.77 -6.44 16.70
CA GLY A 35 -6.05 -6.17 16.08
C GLY A 35 -6.84 -7.43 15.73
N LEU A 36 -7.54 -7.41 14.59
CA LEU A 36 -8.34 -8.55 14.12
C LEU A 36 -7.45 -9.67 13.61
N LEU A 37 -7.70 -10.89 14.12
CA LEU A 37 -7.01 -12.10 13.70
C LEU A 37 -7.97 -13.09 13.03
N ILE A 38 -7.46 -13.80 12.02
CA ILE A 38 -8.11 -14.95 11.39
C ILE A 38 -7.21 -16.18 11.63
N ASN A 39 -7.76 -17.23 12.23
CA ASN A 39 -7.00 -18.45 12.58
C ASN A 39 -5.74 -18.18 13.45
N GLY A 40 -5.72 -17.07 14.17
CA GLY A 40 -4.58 -16.63 14.97
C GLY A 40 -3.53 -15.81 14.20
N ASN A 41 -3.72 -15.59 12.91
CA ASN A 41 -2.88 -14.75 12.06
C ASN A 41 -3.46 -13.35 11.93
N THR A 42 -2.61 -12.32 11.75
CA THR A 42 -3.09 -11.01 11.26
C THR A 42 -3.63 -11.16 9.83
N LEU A 43 -4.38 -10.17 9.35
CA LEU A 43 -4.93 -10.24 7.99
C LEU A 43 -3.83 -10.37 6.94
N GLU A 44 -2.71 -9.67 7.12
CA GLU A 44 -1.55 -9.71 6.22
C GLU A 44 -0.87 -11.08 6.24
N GLN A 45 -0.71 -11.67 7.43
CA GLN A 45 -0.14 -13.01 7.57
C GLN A 45 -1.03 -14.06 6.91
N GLN A 46 -2.35 -13.94 7.07
CA GLN A 46 -3.29 -14.87 6.44
C GLN A 46 -3.23 -14.79 4.91
N VAL A 47 -3.23 -13.58 4.33
CA VAL A 47 -3.06 -13.39 2.88
C VAL A 47 -1.73 -13.92 2.37
N LEU A 48 -0.65 -13.72 3.15
CA LEU A 48 0.68 -14.23 2.78
C LEU A 48 0.71 -15.77 2.80
N GLU A 49 0.05 -16.41 3.76
CA GLU A 49 -0.02 -17.87 3.88
C GLU A 49 -0.85 -18.49 2.76
N ASP A 50 -2.02 -17.91 2.46
CA ASP A 50 -2.91 -18.38 1.41
C ASP A 50 -2.38 -18.08 0.00
N GLY A 51 -1.63 -17.01 -0.16
CA GLY A 51 -1.19 -16.47 -1.44
C GLY A 51 -2.28 -15.69 -2.18
N ASP A 52 -3.46 -15.49 -1.58
CA ASP A 52 -4.59 -14.73 -2.11
C ASP A 52 -5.51 -14.18 -1.01
N TRP A 53 -6.66 -13.63 -1.38
CA TRP A 53 -7.64 -13.01 -0.48
C TRP A 53 -8.82 -13.93 -0.12
N SER A 54 -8.78 -15.23 -0.44
CA SER A 54 -9.92 -16.12 -0.33
C SER A 54 -10.45 -16.25 1.09
N THR A 55 -9.59 -16.48 2.08
CA THR A 55 -9.99 -16.60 3.48
C THR A 55 -10.60 -15.30 4.01
N LEU A 56 -10.06 -14.14 3.65
CA LEU A 56 -10.64 -12.85 4.02
C LEU A 56 -12.03 -12.68 3.42
N ALA A 57 -12.22 -13.05 2.16
CA ALA A 57 -13.51 -12.98 1.48
C ALA A 57 -14.57 -13.90 2.11
N GLU A 58 -14.21 -15.08 2.61
CA GLU A 58 -15.08 -15.97 3.36
C GLU A 58 -15.64 -15.31 4.64
N HIS A 59 -14.87 -14.37 5.22
CA HIS A 59 -15.27 -13.56 6.36
C HIS A 59 -15.91 -12.21 5.99
N ASN A 60 -16.25 -12.00 4.71
CA ASN A 60 -16.74 -10.73 4.16
C ASN A 60 -15.80 -9.54 4.40
N ILE A 61 -14.50 -9.80 4.51
CA ILE A 61 -13.48 -8.76 4.56
C ILE A 61 -12.99 -8.51 3.13
N VAL A 62 -13.31 -7.33 2.61
CA VAL A 62 -13.04 -6.94 1.22
C VAL A 62 -12.02 -5.81 1.20
N PRO A 63 -10.91 -5.94 0.45
CA PRO A 63 -9.97 -4.85 0.27
C PRO A 63 -10.60 -3.72 -0.54
N VAL A 64 -10.09 -2.50 -0.34
CA VAL A 64 -10.49 -1.35 -1.17
C VAL A 64 -10.12 -1.58 -2.63
N GLU A 65 -10.96 -1.12 -3.54
CA GLU A 65 -10.62 -1.11 -4.95
C GLU A 65 -9.49 -0.11 -5.24
N LYS A 66 -8.56 -0.55 -6.10
CA LYS A 66 -7.44 0.27 -6.57
C LYS A 66 -7.47 0.35 -8.08
N THR A 67 -7.49 1.57 -8.58
CA THR A 67 -7.35 1.85 -10.02
C THR A 67 -5.97 2.44 -10.25
N LEU A 68 -5.24 1.88 -11.23
CA LEU A 68 -3.98 2.47 -11.67
C LEU A 68 -4.30 3.76 -12.43
N VAL A 69 -3.88 4.89 -11.89
CA VAL A 69 -4.11 6.22 -12.49
C VAL A 69 -2.95 6.60 -13.39
N VAL A 70 -1.71 6.39 -12.93
CA VAL A 70 -0.49 6.70 -13.67
C VAL A 70 0.53 5.60 -13.47
N ASP A 71 1.08 5.08 -14.56
CA ASP A 71 2.29 4.26 -14.53
C ASP A 71 3.50 5.18 -14.77
N MET A 72 4.22 5.49 -13.69
CA MET A 72 5.33 6.43 -13.73
C MET A 72 6.49 5.97 -14.61
N VAL A 73 6.69 4.65 -14.73
CA VAL A 73 7.74 4.12 -15.62
C VAL A 73 7.35 4.33 -17.07
N ALA A 74 6.09 4.04 -17.43
CA ALA A 74 5.61 4.20 -18.79
C ALA A 74 5.47 5.69 -19.19
N GLU A 75 5.08 6.57 -18.25
CA GLU A 75 4.78 7.97 -18.54
C GLU A 75 6.03 8.86 -18.61
N VAL A 76 7.01 8.65 -17.72
CA VAL A 76 8.18 9.54 -17.57
C VAL A 76 9.51 8.80 -17.47
N ASP A 77 9.57 7.49 -17.82
CA ASP A 77 10.75 6.65 -17.65
C ASP A 77 11.36 6.79 -16.24
N TYR A 78 10.47 6.73 -15.18
CA TYR A 78 10.86 6.97 -13.79
C TYR A 78 12.02 6.07 -13.37
N PRO A 79 13.22 6.63 -13.07
CA PRO A 79 14.43 5.84 -12.93
C PRO A 79 14.79 5.49 -11.48
N HIS A 80 14.06 6.07 -10.50
CA HIS A 80 14.39 5.95 -9.09
C HIS A 80 13.80 4.68 -8.48
N ASP A 81 14.45 4.15 -7.45
CA ASP A 81 13.99 2.97 -6.72
C ASP A 81 12.90 3.26 -5.67
N LYS A 82 12.75 4.53 -5.27
CA LYS A 82 11.77 4.97 -4.29
C LYS A 82 10.85 6.06 -4.83
N MET A 83 9.58 5.97 -4.44
CA MET A 83 8.55 6.95 -4.76
C MET A 83 7.77 7.21 -3.46
N GLU A 84 8.03 8.33 -2.79
CA GLU A 84 7.54 8.56 -1.44
C GLU A 84 6.71 9.84 -1.27
N GLY A 85 6.93 10.84 -2.10
CA GLY A 85 6.13 12.05 -2.09
C GLY A 85 5.01 12.01 -3.14
N LEU A 86 3.77 12.25 -2.71
CA LEU A 86 2.62 12.39 -3.61
C LEU A 86 1.87 13.67 -3.28
N TRP A 87 1.62 14.48 -4.29
CA TRP A 87 0.84 15.71 -4.16
C TRP A 87 -0.21 15.79 -5.28
N ILE A 88 -1.48 15.87 -4.91
CA ILE A 88 -2.57 16.16 -5.84
C ILE A 88 -2.56 17.66 -6.10
N ILE A 89 -2.17 18.06 -7.30
CA ILE A 89 -2.11 19.46 -7.71
C ILE A 89 -3.52 19.96 -8.05
N ASN A 90 -4.23 19.20 -8.89
CA ASN A 90 -5.62 19.40 -9.28
C ASN A 90 -6.16 18.09 -9.89
N ASP A 91 -7.33 18.13 -10.52
CA ASP A 91 -7.99 16.96 -11.12
C ASP A 91 -7.24 16.38 -12.35
N GLU A 92 -6.27 17.09 -12.88
CA GLU A 92 -5.54 16.73 -14.10
C GLU A 92 -4.05 16.41 -13.87
N TYR A 93 -3.47 16.78 -12.70
CA TYR A 93 -2.04 16.67 -12.46
C TYR A 93 -1.70 16.17 -11.06
N LEU A 94 -0.71 15.29 -11.01
CA LEU A 94 -0.05 14.84 -9.79
C LEU A 94 1.40 15.35 -9.74
N GLY A 95 1.86 15.72 -8.54
CA GLY A 95 3.27 15.87 -8.22
C GLY A 95 3.78 14.61 -7.53
N VAL A 96 4.86 14.06 -8.04
CA VAL A 96 5.50 12.84 -7.48
C VAL A 96 6.97 13.15 -7.19
N LEU A 97 7.40 12.86 -5.96
CA LEU A 97 8.76 13.09 -5.50
C LEU A 97 9.39 11.75 -5.10
N ASN A 98 10.62 11.50 -5.53
CA ASN A 98 11.40 10.39 -4.99
C ASN A 98 12.06 10.75 -3.65
N ASP A 99 12.42 9.74 -2.86
CA ASP A 99 13.41 9.85 -1.79
C ASP A 99 14.76 9.37 -2.32
N ASP A 100 15.77 10.22 -2.25
CA ASP A 100 17.11 9.94 -2.75
C ASP A 100 18.06 9.38 -1.69
N ASP A 101 17.60 9.19 -0.44
CA ASP A 101 18.45 8.78 0.70
C ASP A 101 19.69 9.67 0.86
N PHE A 102 19.56 11.00 0.68
CA PHE A 102 20.68 11.97 0.62
C PHE A 102 21.64 11.73 -0.56
N ALA A 103 21.15 11.12 -1.64
CA ALA A 103 21.93 10.66 -2.80
C ALA A 103 23.10 9.72 -2.40
N THR A 104 22.87 8.88 -1.37
CA THR A 104 23.85 7.93 -0.87
C THR A 104 23.22 6.56 -0.63
N TRP A 105 24.06 5.55 -0.66
CA TRP A 105 23.73 4.20 -0.17
C TRP A 105 24.95 3.60 0.53
N SER A 106 24.81 2.41 1.10
CA SER A 106 25.91 1.69 1.73
C SER A 106 25.95 0.24 1.25
N THR A 107 27.02 -0.12 0.59
CA THR A 107 27.38 -1.51 0.31
C THR A 107 28.63 -1.87 1.13
N GLY A 108 28.49 -2.88 2.01
CA GLY A 108 29.63 -3.33 2.82
C GLY A 108 30.04 -2.40 3.97
N GLY A 109 29.19 -1.40 4.31
CA GLY A 109 29.41 -0.52 5.47
C GLY A 109 30.08 0.82 5.15
N GLU A 110 30.44 1.10 3.90
CA GLU A 110 30.93 2.39 3.46
C GLU A 110 29.83 3.15 2.71
N LEU A 111 29.81 4.49 2.86
CA LEU A 111 28.90 5.35 2.11
C LEU A 111 29.44 5.57 0.72
N GLU A 112 28.59 5.36 -0.25
CA GLU A 112 28.85 5.60 -1.67
C GLU A 112 27.83 6.57 -2.25
N GLN A 113 28.18 7.27 -3.31
CA GLN A 113 27.27 8.13 -4.05
C GLN A 113 26.25 7.27 -4.79
N LYS A 114 24.96 7.55 -4.60
CA LYS A 114 23.89 6.90 -5.35
C LYS A 114 23.81 7.47 -6.76
N MET A 115 23.91 6.62 -7.74
CA MET A 115 23.98 7.00 -9.14
C MET A 115 22.88 6.31 -9.93
N LEU A 116 22.21 7.04 -10.84
CA LEU A 116 21.30 6.47 -11.85
C LEU A 116 22.10 5.84 -13.01
N ASP A 117 23.20 6.47 -13.37
CA ASP A 117 24.16 6.01 -14.37
C ASP A 117 25.57 6.52 -14.04
N THR A 118 26.54 6.29 -14.92
CA THR A 118 27.95 6.67 -14.69
C THR A 118 28.18 8.16 -14.46
N ASN A 119 27.23 9.05 -14.81
CA ASN A 119 27.41 10.49 -14.78
C ASN A 119 26.26 11.23 -14.07
N THR A 120 25.20 10.54 -13.69
CA THR A 120 23.99 11.16 -13.14
C THR A 120 23.77 10.70 -11.71
N ILE A 121 23.87 11.63 -10.77
CA ILE A 121 23.53 11.37 -9.36
C ILE A 121 22.03 11.13 -9.25
N ASP A 122 21.66 10.12 -8.48
CA ASP A 122 20.27 9.87 -8.07
C ASP A 122 19.88 10.85 -6.97
N GLY A 123 19.51 12.07 -7.37
CA GLY A 123 19.07 13.12 -6.45
C GLY A 123 17.55 13.29 -6.45
N ASN A 124 17.03 14.09 -5.51
CA ASN A 124 15.62 14.40 -5.42
C ASN A 124 15.10 15.09 -6.69
N ARG A 125 13.99 14.57 -7.22
CA ARG A 125 13.30 15.12 -8.39
C ARG A 125 11.80 15.15 -8.16
N LEU A 126 11.20 16.28 -8.54
CA LEU A 126 9.75 16.44 -8.60
C LEU A 126 9.29 16.23 -10.04
N TYR A 127 8.41 15.24 -10.23
CA TYR A 127 7.72 14.97 -11.47
C TYR A 127 6.32 15.55 -11.41
N ILE A 128 5.93 16.32 -12.41
CA ILE A 128 4.55 16.78 -12.58
C ILE A 128 4.00 15.99 -13.77
N VAL A 129 3.06 15.10 -13.50
CA VAL A 129 2.52 14.16 -14.50
C VAL A 129 1.03 14.36 -14.70
N PRO A 130 0.53 14.20 -15.93
CA PRO A 130 -0.90 14.16 -16.17
C PRO A 130 -1.54 12.97 -15.45
N ALA A 131 -2.72 13.19 -14.89
CA ALA A 131 -3.46 12.14 -14.20
C ALA A 131 -4.96 12.44 -14.26
N ASP A 132 -5.76 11.49 -14.70
CA ASP A 132 -7.22 11.62 -14.63
C ASP A 132 -7.71 11.11 -13.27
N LEU A 133 -7.95 12.03 -12.35
CA LEU A 133 -8.46 11.75 -11.02
C LEU A 133 -9.98 11.68 -10.93
N SER A 134 -10.69 11.97 -12.03
CA SER A 134 -12.15 11.93 -12.08
C SER A 134 -12.72 10.50 -11.92
N VAL A 135 -11.91 9.49 -12.21
CA VAL A 135 -12.28 8.06 -12.06
C VAL A 135 -12.32 7.58 -10.59
N THR A 136 -11.92 8.43 -9.65
CA THR A 136 -11.82 8.09 -8.22
C THR A 136 -12.88 8.78 -7.35
N GLN A 137 -13.90 9.41 -7.96
CA GLN A 137 -14.99 10.09 -7.25
C GLN A 137 -16.26 9.26 -7.20
#